data_d36a186d5601669a3f791ab7d6090954
#
_entry.id   d36a186d5601669a3f791ab7d6090954
#
_cell.length_a   1.000
_cell.length_b   1.000
_cell.length_c   1.000
_cell.angle_alpha   90.00
_cell.angle_beta   90.00
_cell.angle_gamma   90.00
#
_symmetry.space_group_name_H-M   'P 1'
#
loop_
_entity.id
_entity.type
_entity.pdbx_description
1 polymer ?
#
loop_
_entity_poly.entity_id
_entity_poly.type
_entity_poly.pdbx_seq_one_letter_code
_entity_poly.pdbx_strand_id
1 'polypeptide(L)'
;MFTRTEERSKNTKKTGHSKALKLLQRHKKERGKQERKNAPSRATQDSLAYRAMYEDGLCEVAPGVFSKSVAISDINYQISDRDHQSDIFSKYAEFLNGFDSESTVQINIINRRKDIRQFMQETSFKHRPDDLNALRDEMNHIMRERVESGNTSLLKEKYVTFTQHADDRQRAKTSLNQLQANVVTSFHQMGSTARPLNGLRRLQLANATLRPGSVLHFDYDDLKYSGLTTHSVIAPTSFNFKHAKNRFTMGDQVAQVLYLRDYPPEISDRLITDLTDIMADLEIAIQIHPIDPVKGMKMVQTKKGFMQKQKADEQQKAMKAGYDPDILPENLTHSLDEAEDLLQQMQDDNQQLFDVTFLVMAQGKTDQQLDEIIEQVKAAGRRHSCEFAN
;
A
#
# COMPACT_ATOMS: atom_id res chain seq x y z
N MET A 1 -17.23 -33.44 -59.03
CA MET A 1 -16.43 -34.35 -58.16
C MET A 1 -15.08 -33.70 -57.77
N PHE A 2 -15.05 -32.35 -57.57
CA PHE A 2 -13.80 -31.57 -57.36
C PHE A 2 -13.83 -30.63 -56.13
N THR A 3 -14.85 -30.77 -55.26
CA THR A 3 -14.97 -29.84 -54.11
C THR A 3 -14.65 -30.46 -52.74
N ARG A 4 -14.31 -31.74 -52.67
CA ARG A 4 -14.08 -32.43 -51.36
C ARG A 4 -12.61 -32.58 -50.99
N THR A 5 -11.69 -32.28 -51.89
CA THR A 5 -10.22 -32.44 -51.67
C THR A 5 -9.55 -31.15 -51.15
N GLU A 6 -10.11 -29.97 -51.45
CA GLU A 6 -9.54 -28.69 -50.97
C GLU A 6 -9.87 -28.34 -49.51
N GLU A 7 -11.02 -28.79 -49.01
CA GLU A 7 -11.37 -28.55 -47.58
C GLU A 7 -10.56 -29.41 -46.61
N ARG A 8 -10.14 -30.63 -47.04
CA ARG A 8 -9.27 -31.49 -46.22
C ARG A 8 -7.84 -30.94 -46.14
N SER A 9 -7.32 -30.27 -47.15
CA SER A 9 -5.98 -29.66 -47.15
C SER A 9 -5.91 -28.39 -46.30
N LYS A 10 -6.98 -27.59 -46.24
CA LYS A 10 -7.05 -26.39 -45.39
C LYS A 10 -7.20 -26.70 -43.89
N ASN A 11 -7.90 -27.78 -43.55
CA ASN A 11 -8.10 -28.20 -42.17
C ASN A 11 -6.86 -28.87 -41.56
N THR A 12 -6.08 -29.62 -42.34
CA THR A 12 -4.78 -30.18 -41.87
C THR A 12 -3.69 -29.14 -41.68
N LYS A 13 -3.67 -28.05 -42.46
CA LYS A 13 -2.73 -26.93 -42.27
C LYS A 13 -3.08 -26.10 -41.02
N LYS A 14 -4.37 -25.88 -40.71
CA LYS A 14 -4.79 -25.13 -39.49
C LYS A 14 -4.49 -25.92 -38.21
N THR A 15 -4.66 -27.25 -38.19
CA THR A 15 -4.35 -28.10 -37.02
C THR A 15 -2.83 -28.24 -36.80
N GLY A 16 -2.01 -28.26 -37.87
CA GLY A 16 -0.56 -28.29 -37.80
C GLY A 16 0.04 -27.00 -37.21
N HIS A 17 -0.49 -25.84 -37.63
CA HIS A 17 -0.04 -24.52 -37.12
C HIS A 17 -0.38 -24.34 -35.61
N SER A 18 -1.53 -24.78 -35.19
CA SER A 18 -1.93 -24.76 -33.76
C SER A 18 -1.08 -25.69 -32.88
N LYS A 19 -0.69 -26.87 -33.39
CA LYS A 19 0.19 -27.79 -32.66
C LYS A 19 1.63 -27.26 -32.57
N ALA A 20 2.15 -26.66 -33.65
CA ALA A 20 3.47 -26.05 -33.66
C ALA A 20 3.57 -24.85 -32.71
N LEU A 21 2.54 -23.98 -32.65
CA LEU A 21 2.49 -22.87 -31.70
C LEU A 21 2.43 -23.34 -30.24
N LYS A 22 1.68 -24.39 -29.94
CA LYS A 22 1.60 -24.99 -28.60
C LYS A 22 2.94 -25.64 -28.19
N LEU A 23 3.65 -26.28 -29.11
CA LEU A 23 5.00 -26.82 -28.87
C LEU A 23 6.03 -25.71 -28.63
N LEU A 24 6.00 -24.63 -29.41
CA LEU A 24 6.88 -23.48 -29.22
C LEU A 24 6.61 -22.76 -27.87
N GLN A 25 5.34 -22.63 -27.47
CA GLN A 25 4.99 -22.09 -26.16
C GLN A 25 5.42 -22.99 -25.00
N ARG A 26 5.36 -24.32 -25.19
CA ARG A 26 5.83 -25.30 -24.20
C ARG A 26 7.34 -25.28 -24.07
N HIS A 27 8.09 -25.23 -25.17
CA HIS A 27 9.54 -25.07 -25.16
C HIS A 27 10.01 -23.75 -24.57
N LYS A 28 9.30 -22.64 -24.84
CA LYS A 28 9.58 -21.35 -24.24
C LYS A 28 9.35 -21.37 -22.72
N LYS A 29 8.31 -22.08 -22.27
CA LYS A 29 7.98 -22.27 -20.85
C LYS A 29 8.96 -23.21 -20.13
N GLU A 30 9.46 -24.23 -20.83
CA GLU A 30 10.47 -25.15 -20.31
C GLU A 30 11.87 -24.52 -20.26
N ARG A 31 12.27 -23.74 -21.28
CA ARG A 31 13.50 -22.94 -21.25
C ARG A 31 13.47 -21.92 -20.12
N GLY A 32 12.39 -21.15 -19.96
CA GLY A 32 12.25 -20.20 -18.86
C GLY A 32 12.25 -20.86 -17.46
N LYS A 33 11.81 -22.14 -17.35
CA LYS A 33 11.93 -22.92 -16.12
C LYS A 33 13.36 -23.41 -15.86
N GLN A 34 14.11 -23.75 -16.92
CA GLN A 34 15.49 -24.24 -16.84
C GLN A 34 16.46 -23.08 -16.55
N GLU A 35 16.23 -21.90 -17.16
CA GLU A 35 16.97 -20.67 -16.87
C GLU A 35 16.74 -20.19 -15.42
N ARG A 36 15.51 -20.35 -14.90
CA ARG A 36 15.21 -20.05 -13.49
C ARG A 36 15.84 -21.04 -12.49
N LYS A 37 16.06 -22.29 -12.89
CA LYS A 37 16.74 -23.30 -12.04
C LYS A 37 18.24 -23.08 -11.96
N ASN A 38 18.84 -22.49 -13.00
CA ASN A 38 20.27 -22.24 -13.10
C ASN A 38 20.65 -20.78 -12.78
N ALA A 39 19.69 -19.94 -12.40
CA ALA A 39 19.97 -18.58 -11.94
C ALA A 39 20.77 -18.68 -10.63
N PRO A 40 21.88 -17.96 -10.50
CA PRO A 40 22.64 -17.93 -9.26
C PRO A 40 21.72 -17.44 -8.12
N SER A 41 21.94 -18.00 -6.92
CA SER A 41 21.24 -17.52 -5.71
C SER A 41 21.49 -16.03 -5.58
N ARG A 42 20.42 -15.21 -5.68
CA ARG A 42 20.53 -13.76 -5.46
C ARG A 42 20.76 -13.52 -3.98
N ALA A 43 21.65 -12.59 -3.66
CA ALA A 43 21.79 -12.12 -2.30
C ALA A 43 20.47 -11.48 -1.83
N THR A 44 20.18 -11.55 -0.54
CA THR A 44 18.97 -10.93 0.04
C THR A 44 18.88 -9.43 -0.24
N GLN A 45 20.04 -8.79 -0.31
CA GLN A 45 20.20 -7.38 -0.70
C GLN A 45 19.62 -7.06 -2.08
N ASP A 46 19.78 -7.97 -3.05
CA ASP A 46 19.27 -7.81 -4.42
C ASP A 46 17.72 -7.94 -4.50
N SER A 47 17.09 -8.41 -3.43
CA SER A 47 15.64 -8.54 -3.34
C SER A 47 14.96 -7.27 -2.83
N LEU A 48 15.72 -6.29 -2.34
CA LEU A 48 15.18 -5.01 -1.88
C LEU A 48 14.89 -4.09 -3.06
N ALA A 49 13.66 -3.62 -3.14
CA ALA A 49 13.13 -2.90 -4.31
C ALA A 49 13.45 -1.39 -4.28
N TYR A 50 14.70 -0.99 -4.00
CA TYR A 50 15.18 0.36 -4.22
C TYR A 50 16.65 0.32 -4.65
N ARG A 51 17.19 1.41 -5.22
CA ARG A 51 18.57 1.47 -5.69
C ARG A 51 19.52 2.12 -4.71
N ALA A 52 19.12 3.24 -4.15
CA ALA A 52 19.94 3.99 -3.20
C ALA A 52 19.07 4.78 -2.22
N MET A 53 19.48 4.81 -0.95
CA MET A 53 18.93 5.68 0.07
C MET A 53 20.01 6.69 0.47
N TYR A 54 19.75 7.97 0.25
CA TYR A 54 20.67 9.03 0.57
C TYR A 54 20.41 9.59 1.96
N GLU A 55 21.44 10.18 2.57
CA GLU A 55 21.40 10.73 3.94
C GLU A 55 20.29 11.77 4.14
N ASP A 56 20.04 12.61 3.12
CA ASP A 56 19.00 13.64 3.13
C ASP A 56 17.55 13.11 2.98
N GLY A 57 17.40 11.79 3.01
CA GLY A 57 16.11 11.12 2.87
C GLY A 57 15.62 10.93 1.43
N LEU A 58 16.37 11.41 0.43
CA LEU A 58 16.06 11.07 -0.96
C LEU A 58 16.33 9.57 -1.19
N CYS A 59 15.41 8.88 -1.85
CA CYS A 59 15.58 7.48 -2.23
C CYS A 59 15.38 7.33 -3.73
N GLU A 60 16.34 6.74 -4.41
CA GLU A 60 16.17 6.25 -5.78
C GLU A 60 15.51 4.87 -5.73
N VAL A 61 14.23 4.81 -6.06
CA VAL A 61 13.43 3.56 -6.03
C VAL A 61 13.72 2.71 -7.27
N ALA A 62 13.73 3.36 -8.43
CA ALA A 62 14.03 2.75 -9.72
C ALA A 62 14.80 3.77 -10.58
N PRO A 63 15.38 3.38 -11.74
CA PRO A 63 16.04 4.34 -12.62
C PRO A 63 15.14 5.52 -12.97
N GLY A 64 15.55 6.73 -12.58
CA GLY A 64 14.78 7.96 -12.81
C GLY A 64 13.52 8.11 -11.94
N VAL A 65 13.30 7.27 -10.94
CA VAL A 65 12.19 7.37 -10.00
C VAL A 65 12.73 7.62 -8.61
N PHE A 66 12.37 8.74 -8.03
CA PHE A 66 12.85 9.17 -6.72
C PHE A 66 11.70 9.39 -5.75
N SER A 67 11.96 9.19 -4.46
CA SER A 67 10.96 9.37 -3.41
C SER A 67 11.51 10.08 -2.19
N LYS A 68 10.61 10.76 -1.47
CA LYS A 68 10.82 11.26 -0.11
C LYS A 68 9.66 10.86 0.78
N SER A 69 9.87 10.93 2.09
CA SER A 69 8.84 10.56 3.07
C SER A 69 8.74 11.59 4.19
N VAL A 70 7.53 11.72 4.72
CA VAL A 70 7.18 12.61 5.84
C VAL A 70 6.46 11.78 6.89
N ALA A 71 6.94 11.77 8.13
CA ALA A 71 6.20 11.20 9.25
C ALA A 71 5.08 12.13 9.66
N ILE A 72 3.91 11.58 9.96
CA ILE A 72 2.70 12.31 10.35
C ILE A 72 2.16 11.82 11.68
N SER A 73 1.50 12.70 12.44
CA SER A 73 0.76 12.35 13.64
C SER A 73 -0.74 12.18 13.38
N ASP A 74 -1.43 11.62 14.35
CA ASP A 74 -2.89 11.55 14.32
C ASP A 74 -3.53 12.94 14.38
N ILE A 75 -4.70 13.03 13.79
CA ILE A 75 -5.61 14.17 13.84
C ILE A 75 -6.79 13.77 14.72
N ASN A 76 -7.22 14.65 15.61
CA ASN A 76 -8.38 14.42 16.48
C ASN A 76 -9.71 14.57 15.72
N TYR A 77 -9.85 13.87 14.59
CA TYR A 77 -10.98 13.95 13.69
C TYR A 77 -12.29 13.48 14.36
N GLN A 78 -12.27 12.36 15.09
CA GLN A 78 -13.48 11.73 15.63
C GLN A 78 -14.17 12.52 16.74
N ILE A 79 -13.44 13.35 17.47
CA ILE A 79 -13.98 14.19 18.57
C ILE A 79 -14.28 15.63 18.14
N SER A 80 -14.00 15.96 16.89
CA SER A 80 -14.29 17.28 16.32
C SER A 80 -15.78 17.40 15.95
N ASP A 81 -16.29 18.64 15.93
CA ASP A 81 -17.62 18.91 15.40
C ASP A 81 -17.68 18.68 13.87
N ARG A 82 -18.89 18.65 13.33
CA ARG A 82 -19.13 18.33 11.91
C ARG A 82 -18.49 19.34 10.96
N ASP A 83 -18.47 20.61 11.30
CA ASP A 83 -17.92 21.65 10.45
C ASP A 83 -16.38 21.49 10.35
N HIS A 84 -15.75 21.21 11.48
CA HIS A 84 -14.32 20.95 11.53
C HIS A 84 -13.94 19.61 10.84
N GLN A 85 -14.78 18.58 10.97
CA GLN A 85 -14.60 17.32 10.22
C GLN A 85 -14.66 17.57 8.71
N SER A 86 -15.61 18.38 8.25
CA SER A 86 -15.76 18.75 6.84
C SER A 86 -14.56 19.55 6.33
N ASP A 87 -14.04 20.47 7.15
CA ASP A 87 -12.85 21.27 6.83
C ASP A 87 -11.60 20.38 6.69
N ILE A 88 -11.38 19.45 7.63
CA ILE A 88 -10.28 18.49 7.54
C ILE A 88 -10.41 17.64 6.27
N PHE A 89 -11.62 17.15 5.96
CA PHE A 89 -11.86 16.36 4.75
C PHE A 89 -11.57 17.14 3.47
N SER A 90 -12.02 18.39 3.40
CA SER A 90 -11.76 19.27 2.25
C SER A 90 -10.27 19.51 2.05
N LYS A 91 -9.53 19.79 3.13
CA LYS A 91 -8.07 19.95 3.09
C LYS A 91 -7.34 18.67 2.70
N TYR A 92 -7.86 17.52 3.10
CA TYR A 92 -7.31 16.23 2.67
C TYR A 92 -7.54 15.97 1.18
N ALA A 93 -8.72 16.32 0.66
CA ALA A 93 -9.01 16.26 -0.77
C ALA A 93 -8.11 17.21 -1.56
N GLU A 94 -7.93 18.45 -1.11
CA GLU A 94 -6.99 19.41 -1.72
C GLU A 94 -5.55 18.88 -1.72
N PHE A 95 -5.13 18.25 -0.61
CA PHE A 95 -3.80 17.62 -0.52
C PHE A 95 -3.61 16.55 -1.60
N LEU A 96 -4.57 15.66 -1.80
CA LEU A 96 -4.50 14.62 -2.83
C LEU A 96 -4.59 15.21 -4.24
N ASN A 97 -5.46 16.17 -4.48
CA ASN A 97 -5.60 16.86 -5.76
C ASN A 97 -4.36 17.70 -6.14
N GLY A 98 -3.48 17.97 -5.18
CA GLY A 98 -2.19 18.65 -5.42
C GLY A 98 -1.12 17.78 -6.11
N PHE A 99 -1.36 16.49 -6.33
CA PHE A 99 -0.44 15.59 -7.02
C PHE A 99 -0.85 15.43 -8.49
N ASP A 100 0.15 15.38 -9.36
CA ASP A 100 -0.03 15.11 -10.79
C ASP A 100 -0.01 13.59 -11.10
N SER A 101 -0.36 13.24 -12.33
CA SER A 101 -0.39 11.84 -12.77
C SER A 101 1.01 11.19 -12.93
N GLU A 102 2.10 11.94 -12.78
CA GLU A 102 3.47 11.42 -12.78
C GLU A 102 3.96 11.12 -11.38
N SER A 103 3.20 11.52 -10.37
CA SER A 103 3.47 11.30 -8.96
C SER A 103 2.70 10.10 -8.42
N THR A 104 3.24 9.43 -7.42
CA THR A 104 2.52 8.43 -6.63
C THR A 104 2.62 8.80 -5.17
N VAL A 105 1.51 8.73 -4.45
CA VAL A 105 1.45 8.92 -3.00
C VAL A 105 1.20 7.58 -2.34
N GLN A 106 1.94 7.28 -1.30
CA GLN A 106 1.74 6.08 -0.49
C GLN A 106 1.63 6.46 0.97
N ILE A 107 0.51 6.11 1.58
CA ILE A 107 0.30 6.25 3.02
C ILE A 107 0.66 4.92 3.66
N ASN A 108 1.60 4.96 4.59
CA ASN A 108 2.04 3.78 5.32
C ASN A 108 1.65 3.93 6.80
N ILE A 109 1.10 2.85 7.35
CA ILE A 109 0.83 2.71 8.78
C ILE A 109 1.48 1.41 9.22
N ILE A 110 2.40 1.52 10.18
CA ILE A 110 3.14 0.37 10.70
C ILE A 110 2.73 0.17 12.15
N ASN A 111 2.10 -0.97 12.40
CA ASN A 111 1.87 -1.48 13.75
C ASN A 111 3.00 -2.39 14.15
N ARG A 112 3.58 -2.16 15.31
CA ARG A 112 4.61 -3.03 15.89
C ARG A 112 4.37 -3.23 17.35
N ARG A 113 4.65 -4.42 17.80
CA ARG A 113 4.73 -4.67 19.24
C ARG A 113 5.96 -3.96 19.80
N LYS A 114 5.75 -3.16 20.83
CA LYS A 114 6.88 -2.55 21.55
C LYS A 114 7.71 -3.67 22.20
N ASP A 115 9.02 -3.60 22.04
CA ASP A 115 9.89 -4.36 22.94
C ASP A 115 9.80 -3.72 24.33
N ILE A 116 9.22 -4.49 25.27
CA ILE A 116 9.02 -4.06 26.66
C ILE A 116 10.34 -3.63 27.29
N ARG A 117 11.44 -4.32 26.97
CA ARG A 117 12.76 -4.02 27.51
C ARG A 117 13.27 -2.67 27.03
N GLN A 118 13.17 -2.42 25.73
CA GLN A 118 13.57 -1.15 25.14
C GLN A 118 12.68 -0.01 25.64
N PHE A 119 11.38 -0.20 25.70
CA PHE A 119 10.45 0.79 26.23
C PHE A 119 10.77 1.13 27.68
N MET A 120 11.03 0.13 28.53
CA MET A 120 11.39 0.35 29.92
C MET A 120 12.75 1.04 30.07
N GLN A 121 13.71 0.75 29.20
CA GLN A 121 15.00 1.46 29.21
C GLN A 121 14.90 2.95 28.89
N GLU A 122 13.99 3.30 27.96
CA GLU A 122 13.79 4.67 27.47
C GLU A 122 12.90 5.51 28.40
N THR A 123 11.90 4.87 29.04
CA THR A 123 10.85 5.58 29.79
C THR A 123 10.89 5.42 31.30
N SER A 124 11.63 4.44 31.83
CA SER A 124 11.68 4.22 33.26
C SER A 124 12.34 5.37 34.01
N PHE A 125 11.77 5.72 35.14
CA PHE A 125 12.35 6.71 36.05
C PHE A 125 13.64 6.18 36.64
N LYS A 126 14.74 6.84 36.38
CA LYS A 126 16.05 6.49 36.92
C LYS A 126 16.13 6.92 38.38
N HIS A 127 16.79 6.10 39.23
CA HIS A 127 17.08 6.47 40.60
C HIS A 127 17.90 7.76 40.68
N ARG A 128 17.57 8.56 41.69
CA ARG A 128 18.28 9.81 42.03
C ARG A 128 18.67 9.80 43.49
N PRO A 129 19.66 10.60 43.93
CA PRO A 129 20.04 10.66 45.33
C PRO A 129 19.04 11.52 46.16
N ASP A 130 17.78 11.04 46.24
CA ASP A 130 16.69 11.65 47.00
C ASP A 130 15.79 10.53 47.57
N ASP A 131 14.84 10.87 48.46
CA ASP A 131 13.99 9.92 49.18
C ASP A 131 12.83 9.39 48.34
N LEU A 132 12.74 9.71 47.03
CA LEU A 132 11.61 9.39 46.16
C LEU A 132 11.83 8.14 45.30
N ASN A 133 12.89 7.36 45.57
CA ASN A 133 13.18 6.17 44.74
C ASN A 133 12.13 5.06 44.87
N ALA A 134 11.53 4.88 46.07
CA ALA A 134 10.43 3.94 46.24
C ALA A 134 9.21 4.28 45.34
N LEU A 135 8.89 5.57 45.21
CA LEU A 135 7.81 6.02 44.33
C LEU A 135 8.16 5.82 42.83
N ARG A 136 9.43 6.02 42.47
CA ARG A 136 9.91 5.74 41.10
C ARG A 136 9.80 4.26 40.75
N ASP A 137 10.13 3.39 41.67
CA ASP A 137 10.04 1.94 41.51
C ASP A 137 8.58 1.49 41.34
N GLU A 138 7.66 2.04 42.14
CA GLU A 138 6.23 1.80 41.99
C GLU A 138 5.69 2.29 40.64
N MET A 139 6.05 3.49 40.22
CA MET A 139 5.67 4.01 38.90
C MET A 139 6.23 3.16 37.74
N ASN A 140 7.49 2.72 37.85
CA ASN A 140 8.08 1.80 36.88
C ASN A 140 7.37 0.45 36.86
N HIS A 141 6.92 -0.05 38.01
CA HIS A 141 6.13 -1.27 38.09
C HIS A 141 4.78 -1.14 37.44
N ILE A 142 4.02 -0.06 37.74
CA ILE A 142 2.73 0.25 37.11
C ILE A 142 2.88 0.38 35.58
N MET A 143 3.94 1.07 35.11
CA MET A 143 4.19 1.20 33.67
C MET A 143 4.45 -0.17 33.03
N ARG A 144 5.24 -1.03 33.69
CA ARG A 144 5.51 -2.40 33.22
C ARG A 144 4.23 -3.21 33.11
N GLU A 145 3.43 -3.25 34.17
CA GLU A 145 2.13 -3.97 34.18
C GLU A 145 1.20 -3.48 33.07
N ARG A 146 1.11 -2.15 32.82
CA ARG A 146 0.29 -1.59 31.73
C ARG A 146 0.78 -2.02 30.34
N VAL A 147 2.09 -2.11 30.14
CA VAL A 147 2.65 -2.56 28.87
C VAL A 147 2.44 -4.08 28.70
N GLU A 148 2.59 -4.85 29.76
CA GLU A 148 2.38 -6.31 29.76
C GLU A 148 0.89 -6.68 29.61
N SER A 149 -0.03 -5.89 30.17
CA SER A 149 -1.49 -6.10 30.04
C SER A 149 -2.07 -5.78 28.67
N GLY A 150 -1.28 -5.32 27.73
CA GLY A 150 -1.56 -5.42 26.30
C GLY A 150 -2.19 -4.20 25.62
N ASN A 151 -2.82 -3.27 26.33
CA ASN A 151 -3.49 -2.14 25.66
C ASN A 151 -2.56 -0.98 25.22
N THR A 152 -1.30 -0.98 25.66
CA THR A 152 -0.32 0.06 25.33
C THR A 152 0.93 -0.49 24.63
N SER A 153 0.88 -1.74 24.18
CA SER A 153 2.06 -2.46 23.64
C SER A 153 2.29 -2.25 22.15
N LEU A 154 1.43 -1.52 21.44
CA LEU A 154 1.60 -1.20 20.03
C LEU A 154 2.24 0.17 19.84
N LEU A 155 3.24 0.23 18.98
CA LEU A 155 3.76 1.45 18.39
C LEU A 155 3.13 1.59 17.01
N LYS A 156 2.36 2.67 16.79
CA LYS A 156 1.77 3.01 15.49
C LYS A 156 2.61 4.12 14.87
N GLU A 157 3.32 3.81 13.80
CA GLU A 157 4.08 4.79 13.02
C GLU A 157 3.38 5.06 11.70
N LYS A 158 3.18 6.34 11.37
CA LYS A 158 2.48 6.78 10.16
C LYS A 158 3.38 7.68 9.36
N TYR A 159 3.48 7.43 8.06
CA TYR A 159 4.23 8.29 7.16
C TYR A 159 3.65 8.27 5.74
N VAL A 160 3.83 9.36 5.07
CA VAL A 160 3.47 9.52 3.66
C VAL A 160 4.75 9.52 2.85
N THR A 161 4.80 8.67 1.83
CA THR A 161 5.86 8.63 0.83
C THR A 161 5.31 9.10 -0.50
N PHE A 162 6.01 9.99 -1.17
CA PHE A 162 5.65 10.45 -2.50
C PHE A 162 6.83 10.26 -3.44
N THR A 163 6.51 9.92 -4.69
CA THR A 163 7.50 9.63 -5.73
C THR A 163 7.29 10.55 -6.91
N GLN A 164 8.37 10.87 -7.59
CA GLN A 164 8.36 11.58 -8.87
C GLN A 164 9.42 11.03 -9.81
N HIS A 165 9.17 11.19 -11.12
CA HIS A 165 10.17 10.96 -12.16
C HIS A 165 11.09 12.17 -12.31
N ALA A 166 12.39 11.91 -12.48
CA ALA A 166 13.36 12.94 -12.80
C ALA A 166 14.54 12.37 -13.58
N ASP A 167 15.10 13.15 -14.48
CA ASP A 167 16.24 12.75 -15.31
C ASP A 167 17.52 12.53 -14.49
N ASP A 168 17.68 13.32 -13.43
CA ASP A 168 18.85 13.27 -12.57
C ASP A 168 18.50 13.51 -11.09
N ARG A 169 19.44 13.12 -10.21
CA ARG A 169 19.31 13.25 -8.76
C ARG A 169 19.11 14.71 -8.28
N GLN A 170 19.77 15.67 -8.91
CA GLN A 170 19.72 17.05 -8.43
C GLN A 170 18.36 17.68 -8.72
N ARG A 171 17.79 17.42 -9.90
CA ARG A 171 16.42 17.82 -10.25
C ARG A 171 15.41 17.15 -9.33
N ALA A 172 15.55 15.82 -9.12
CA ALA A 172 14.72 15.08 -8.17
C ALA A 172 14.74 15.70 -6.77
N LYS A 173 15.93 16.03 -6.27
CA LYS A 173 16.09 16.65 -4.95
C LYS A 173 15.36 17.99 -4.85
N THR A 174 15.48 18.83 -5.85
CA THR A 174 14.85 20.16 -5.86
C THR A 174 13.34 20.04 -5.88
N SER A 175 12.78 19.27 -6.82
CA SER A 175 11.34 19.06 -6.98
C SER A 175 10.73 18.39 -5.75
N LEU A 176 11.31 17.29 -5.28
CA LEU A 176 10.82 16.57 -4.10
C LEU A 176 10.97 17.35 -2.79
N ASN A 177 11.94 18.25 -2.66
CA ASN A 177 12.03 19.15 -1.50
C ASN A 177 10.87 20.15 -1.48
N GLN A 178 10.52 20.71 -2.65
CA GLN A 178 9.38 21.61 -2.74
C GLN A 178 8.07 20.87 -2.44
N LEU A 179 7.88 19.69 -3.03
CA LEU A 179 6.73 18.84 -2.75
C LEU A 179 6.65 18.45 -1.27
N GLN A 180 7.79 18.11 -0.66
CA GLN A 180 7.88 17.82 0.77
C GLN A 180 7.43 18.99 1.64
N ALA A 181 7.81 20.21 1.31
CA ALA A 181 7.37 21.40 2.02
C ALA A 181 5.85 21.60 1.90
N ASN A 182 5.29 21.38 0.71
CA ASN A 182 3.83 21.44 0.49
C ASN A 182 3.11 20.39 1.33
N VAL A 183 3.57 19.13 1.30
CA VAL A 183 3.01 18.03 2.11
C VAL A 183 3.02 18.38 3.60
N VAL A 184 4.15 18.87 4.13
CA VAL A 184 4.25 19.29 5.52
C VAL A 184 3.25 20.39 5.84
N THR A 185 3.13 21.39 4.98
CA THR A 185 2.16 22.50 5.16
C THR A 185 0.73 22.00 5.16
N SER A 186 0.32 21.15 4.21
CA SER A 186 -1.03 20.57 4.14
C SER A 186 -1.39 19.79 5.40
N PHE A 187 -0.49 18.96 5.92
CA PHE A 187 -0.74 18.21 7.14
C PHE A 187 -0.82 19.11 8.38
N HIS A 188 -0.02 20.18 8.46
CA HIS A 188 -0.14 21.17 9.51
C HIS A 188 -1.49 21.91 9.48
N GLN A 189 -1.99 22.24 8.28
CA GLN A 189 -3.31 22.87 8.12
C GLN A 189 -4.47 21.95 8.54
N MET A 190 -4.29 20.63 8.42
CA MET A 190 -5.24 19.63 8.94
C MET A 190 -5.11 19.38 10.45
N GLY A 191 -4.15 20.03 11.13
CA GLY A 191 -3.90 19.84 12.57
C GLY A 191 -2.99 18.65 12.92
N SER A 192 -2.32 18.04 11.94
CA SER A 192 -1.30 17.00 12.16
C SER A 192 0.09 17.62 12.32
N THR A 193 0.95 17.01 13.12
CA THR A 193 2.39 17.31 13.06
C THR A 193 3.01 16.50 11.91
N ALA A 194 3.78 17.16 11.06
CA ALA A 194 4.45 16.53 9.93
C ALA A 194 5.95 16.80 9.99
N ARG A 195 6.78 15.74 9.87
CA ARG A 195 8.25 15.85 9.97
C ARG A 195 8.90 15.11 8.80
N PRO A 196 9.77 15.78 8.02
CA PRO A 196 10.56 15.13 7.00
C PRO A 196 11.41 13.99 7.57
N LEU A 197 11.46 12.87 6.86
CA LEU A 197 12.30 11.73 7.23
C LEU A 197 13.63 11.82 6.49
N ASN A 198 14.73 11.77 7.24
CA ASN A 198 16.07 11.60 6.67
C ASN A 198 16.34 10.13 6.30
N GLY A 199 17.46 9.87 5.64
CA GLY A 199 17.81 8.53 5.18
C GLY A 199 17.94 7.52 6.31
N LEU A 200 18.57 7.90 7.42
CA LEU A 200 18.70 7.04 8.59
C LEU A 200 17.32 6.61 9.12
N ARG A 201 16.39 7.57 9.28
CA ARG A 201 15.05 7.25 9.80
C ARG A 201 14.25 6.36 8.83
N ARG A 202 14.38 6.59 7.52
CA ARG A 202 13.78 5.71 6.50
C ARG A 202 14.37 4.30 6.55
N LEU A 203 15.68 4.16 6.72
CA LEU A 203 16.33 2.86 6.91
C LEU A 203 15.89 2.17 8.20
N GLN A 204 15.71 2.91 9.30
CA GLN A 204 15.19 2.37 10.56
C GLN A 204 13.77 1.81 10.39
N LEU A 205 12.87 2.51 9.67
CA LEU A 205 11.54 2.04 9.35
C LEU A 205 11.58 0.75 8.53
N ALA A 206 12.38 0.73 7.46
CA ALA A 206 12.56 -0.44 6.61
C ALA A 206 13.18 -1.63 7.39
N ASN A 207 14.22 -1.36 8.20
CA ASN A 207 14.83 -2.40 9.03
C ASN A 207 13.82 -3.04 9.98
N ALA A 208 13.00 -2.24 10.59
CA ALA A 208 12.06 -2.73 11.56
C ALA A 208 10.91 -3.56 10.92
N THR A 209 10.59 -3.33 9.63
CA THR A 209 9.72 -4.21 8.82
C THR A 209 10.44 -5.50 8.42
N LEU A 210 11.69 -5.39 7.95
CA LEU A 210 12.47 -6.51 7.43
C LEU A 210 13.10 -7.38 8.52
N ARG A 211 13.37 -6.79 9.70
CA ARG A 211 14.00 -7.44 10.87
C ARG A 211 13.29 -7.03 12.16
N PRO A 212 12.04 -7.47 12.39
CA PRO A 212 11.30 -7.12 13.59
C PRO A 212 12.10 -7.42 14.86
N GLY A 213 12.13 -6.45 15.78
CA GLY A 213 12.85 -6.58 17.05
C GLY A 213 14.37 -6.29 16.98
N SER A 214 14.93 -5.97 15.80
CA SER A 214 16.33 -5.56 15.69
C SER A 214 16.46 -4.04 15.67
N VAL A 215 17.44 -3.53 16.44
CA VAL A 215 17.81 -2.10 16.41
C VAL A 215 18.86 -1.88 15.33
N LEU A 216 18.62 -0.91 14.47
CA LEU A 216 19.58 -0.52 13.44
C LEU A 216 20.61 0.45 14.03
N HIS A 217 21.84 -0.02 14.19
CA HIS A 217 23.01 0.81 14.48
C HIS A 217 23.76 1.07 13.17
N PHE A 218 23.64 2.28 12.65
CA PHE A 218 24.18 2.64 11.34
C PHE A 218 24.44 4.15 11.27
N ASP A 219 25.59 4.51 10.69
CA ASP A 219 25.95 5.86 10.29
C ASP A 219 26.31 5.87 8.79
N TYR A 220 25.96 6.95 8.10
CA TYR A 220 26.33 7.11 6.68
C TYR A 220 27.83 7.21 6.46
N ASP A 221 28.60 7.63 7.46
CA ASP A 221 30.06 7.64 7.40
C ASP A 221 30.63 6.22 7.27
N ASP A 222 29.97 5.22 7.84
CA ASP A 222 30.37 3.81 7.71
C ASP A 222 30.40 3.33 6.25
N LEU A 223 29.52 3.86 5.39
CA LEU A 223 29.48 3.50 3.97
C LEU A 223 30.70 3.97 3.19
N LYS A 224 31.34 5.07 3.63
CA LYS A 224 32.48 5.65 2.91
C LYS A 224 33.70 4.75 2.90
N TYR A 225 33.86 3.92 3.93
CA TYR A 225 35.06 3.14 4.18
C TYR A 225 34.84 1.64 4.13
N SER A 226 33.59 1.16 4.27
CA SER A 226 33.29 -0.27 4.39
C SER A 226 32.99 -0.96 3.07
N GLY A 227 32.70 -0.21 1.99
CA GLY A 227 32.20 -0.77 0.74
C GLY A 227 30.78 -1.38 0.85
N LEU A 228 30.11 -1.20 1.98
CA LEU A 228 28.74 -1.59 2.19
C LEU A 228 27.77 -0.64 1.48
N THR A 229 26.56 -1.10 1.24
CA THR A 229 25.46 -0.30 0.71
C THR A 229 24.34 -0.24 1.75
N THR A 230 23.42 0.69 1.60
CA THR A 230 22.24 0.74 2.47
C THR A 230 21.41 -0.54 2.44
N HIS A 231 21.44 -1.30 1.35
CA HIS A 231 20.84 -2.64 1.27
C HIS A 231 21.51 -3.63 2.23
N SER A 232 22.84 -3.63 2.28
CA SER A 232 23.61 -4.52 3.16
C SER A 232 23.25 -4.33 4.63
N VAL A 233 22.86 -3.10 4.97
CA VAL A 233 22.59 -2.70 6.35
C VAL A 233 21.21 -3.20 6.83
N ILE A 234 20.20 -3.22 5.96
CA ILE A 234 18.82 -3.56 6.33
C ILE A 234 18.35 -4.92 5.81
N ALA A 235 19.09 -5.56 4.88
CA ALA A 235 18.66 -6.84 4.33
C ALA A 235 18.51 -7.91 5.43
N PRO A 236 17.43 -8.69 5.45
CA PRO A 236 17.29 -9.80 6.37
C PRO A 236 18.29 -10.91 6.04
N THR A 237 18.52 -11.81 6.99
CA THR A 237 19.46 -12.93 6.82
C THR A 237 19.08 -13.86 5.67
N SER A 238 17.78 -14.00 5.42
CA SER A 238 17.25 -14.83 4.34
C SER A 238 15.92 -14.34 3.84
N PHE A 239 15.64 -14.55 2.55
CA PHE A 239 14.31 -14.52 1.96
C PHE A 239 13.98 -15.88 1.36
N ASN A 240 12.81 -16.43 1.66
CA ASN A 240 12.32 -17.64 1.02
C ASN A 240 10.89 -17.45 0.51
N PHE A 241 10.76 -17.17 -0.78
CA PHE A 241 9.47 -17.01 -1.48
C PHE A 241 8.86 -18.34 -1.93
N LYS A 242 9.44 -19.48 -1.53
CA LYS A 242 8.94 -20.82 -1.83
C LYS A 242 8.38 -21.53 -0.60
N HIS A 243 8.24 -20.82 0.52
CA HIS A 243 7.75 -21.39 1.77
C HIS A 243 6.34 -21.99 1.59
N ALA A 244 5.41 -21.21 1.06
CA ALA A 244 4.07 -21.64 0.66
C ALA A 244 3.56 -20.80 -0.52
N LYS A 245 2.38 -21.13 -1.06
CA LYS A 245 1.86 -20.48 -2.28
C LYS A 245 1.73 -18.95 -2.16
N ASN A 246 1.27 -18.47 -1.00
CA ASN A 246 0.99 -17.05 -0.75
C ASN A 246 1.82 -16.48 0.42
N ARG A 247 2.83 -17.22 0.88
CA ARG A 247 3.65 -16.86 2.05
C ARG A 247 5.12 -16.87 1.69
N PHE A 248 5.85 -16.06 2.42
CA PHE A 248 7.30 -16.02 2.32
C PHE A 248 7.90 -15.86 3.72
N THR A 249 9.18 -16.23 3.86
CA THR A 249 9.90 -15.98 5.11
C THR A 249 10.94 -14.88 4.93
N MET A 250 11.10 -14.07 5.97
CA MET A 250 12.14 -13.05 6.11
C MET A 250 12.89 -13.32 7.42
N GLY A 251 14.12 -13.87 7.31
CA GLY A 251 14.84 -14.32 8.50
C GLY A 251 14.04 -15.38 9.25
N ASP A 252 13.65 -15.08 10.49
CA ASP A 252 12.86 -15.94 11.39
C ASP A 252 11.34 -15.65 11.37
N GLN A 253 10.90 -14.72 10.51
CA GLN A 253 9.49 -14.36 10.39
C GLN A 253 8.85 -15.00 9.18
N VAL A 254 7.58 -15.38 9.31
CA VAL A 254 6.70 -15.75 8.18
C VAL A 254 5.77 -14.58 7.90
N ALA A 255 5.64 -14.21 6.64
CA ALA A 255 4.84 -13.07 6.22
C ALA A 255 3.91 -13.41 5.06
N GLN A 256 2.81 -12.68 4.98
CA GLN A 256 1.85 -12.73 3.88
C GLN A 256 1.32 -11.34 3.60
N VAL A 257 1.16 -11.02 2.32
CA VAL A 257 0.53 -9.77 1.87
C VAL A 257 -0.89 -10.07 1.42
N LEU A 258 -1.82 -9.31 1.95
CA LEU A 258 -3.22 -9.30 1.55
C LEU A 258 -3.50 -8.00 0.79
N TYR A 259 -4.38 -8.05 -0.18
CA TYR A 259 -4.87 -6.84 -0.86
C TYR A 259 -6.38 -6.73 -0.74
N LEU A 260 -6.88 -5.50 -0.68
CA LEU A 260 -8.31 -5.23 -0.70
C LEU A 260 -8.80 -5.43 -2.14
N ARG A 261 -9.58 -6.50 -2.36
CA ARG A 261 -10.06 -6.91 -3.68
C ARG A 261 -11.32 -6.18 -4.08
N ASP A 262 -12.30 -6.21 -3.18
CA ASP A 262 -13.62 -5.66 -3.44
C ASP A 262 -13.89 -4.49 -2.50
N TYR A 263 -14.23 -3.36 -3.07
CA TYR A 263 -14.54 -2.11 -2.37
C TYR A 263 -16.05 -1.97 -2.29
N PRO A 264 -16.63 -1.73 -1.11
CA PRO A 264 -18.04 -1.35 -1.00
C PRO A 264 -18.25 0.06 -1.60
N PRO A 265 -19.49 0.42 -1.94
CA PRO A 265 -19.81 1.77 -2.41
C PRO A 265 -19.36 2.88 -1.45
N GLU A 266 -19.44 2.61 -0.16
CA GLU A 266 -18.98 3.52 0.90
C GLU A 266 -18.00 2.78 1.82
N ILE A 267 -16.83 3.36 2.03
CA ILE A 267 -15.81 2.86 2.97
C ILE A 267 -15.74 3.81 4.16
N SER A 268 -15.92 3.24 5.35
CA SER A 268 -15.71 3.97 6.60
C SER A 268 -14.22 4.03 6.96
N ASP A 269 -13.78 5.18 7.49
CA ASP A 269 -12.47 5.38 8.11
C ASP A 269 -12.18 4.41 9.27
N ARG A 270 -13.24 3.86 9.88
CA ARG A 270 -13.15 2.82 10.92
C ARG A 270 -12.43 1.56 10.47
N LEU A 271 -12.41 1.24 9.17
CA LEU A 271 -11.64 0.10 8.66
C LEU A 271 -10.17 0.20 9.05
N ILE A 272 -9.55 1.38 8.88
CA ILE A 272 -8.14 1.60 9.23
C ILE A 272 -7.94 1.48 10.75
N THR A 273 -8.86 2.03 11.53
CA THR A 273 -8.83 1.93 13.00
C THR A 273 -8.89 0.47 13.43
N ASP A 274 -9.87 -0.29 12.93
CA ASP A 274 -10.04 -1.71 13.27
C ASP A 274 -8.83 -2.57 12.87
N LEU A 275 -8.20 -2.28 11.73
CA LEU A 275 -6.98 -2.95 11.31
C LEU A 275 -5.78 -2.59 12.20
N THR A 276 -5.65 -1.32 12.58
CA THR A 276 -4.54 -0.86 13.42
C THR A 276 -4.71 -1.22 14.89
N ASP A 277 -5.89 -1.63 15.33
CA ASP A 277 -6.16 -2.12 16.69
C ASP A 277 -5.87 -3.63 16.86
N ILE A 278 -5.60 -4.33 15.75
CA ILE A 278 -5.13 -5.72 15.80
C ILE A 278 -3.76 -5.76 16.49
N MET A 279 -3.65 -6.56 17.57
CA MET A 279 -2.45 -6.70 18.40
C MET A 279 -1.38 -7.57 17.71
N ALA A 280 -0.94 -7.14 16.54
CA ALA A 280 0.02 -7.85 15.70
C ALA A 280 0.98 -6.91 14.99
N ASP A 281 2.09 -7.46 14.49
CA ASP A 281 2.97 -6.75 13.58
C ASP A 281 2.32 -6.71 12.19
N LEU A 282 1.82 -5.53 11.83
CA LEU A 282 1.13 -5.26 10.58
C LEU A 282 1.74 -4.04 9.89
N GLU A 283 1.82 -4.10 8.57
CA GLU A 283 2.10 -2.93 7.74
C GLU A 283 0.95 -2.73 6.75
N ILE A 284 0.32 -1.56 6.82
CA ILE A 284 -0.72 -1.13 5.89
C ILE A 284 -0.09 -0.15 4.93
N ALA A 285 -0.25 -0.41 3.63
CA ALA A 285 0.22 0.48 2.57
C ALA A 285 -0.96 0.81 1.65
N ILE A 286 -1.35 2.09 1.61
CA ILE A 286 -2.37 2.61 0.71
C ILE A 286 -1.63 3.38 -0.37
N GLN A 287 -1.55 2.79 -1.55
CA GLN A 287 -0.93 3.41 -2.72
C GLN A 287 -2.00 4.14 -3.53
N ILE A 288 -1.77 5.41 -3.78
CA ILE A 288 -2.68 6.33 -4.45
C ILE A 288 -1.97 6.88 -5.68
N HIS A 289 -2.52 6.62 -6.84
CA HIS A 289 -1.99 7.11 -8.11
C HIS A 289 -3.02 8.00 -8.79
N PRO A 290 -2.75 9.32 -8.94
CA PRO A 290 -3.65 10.22 -9.64
C PRO A 290 -3.78 9.83 -11.11
N ILE A 291 -5.01 9.77 -11.61
CA ILE A 291 -5.29 9.53 -13.03
C ILE A 291 -5.28 10.87 -13.75
N ASP A 292 -4.58 10.93 -14.88
CA ASP A 292 -4.61 12.12 -15.74
C ASP A 292 -6.06 12.59 -15.99
N PRO A 293 -6.39 13.88 -15.76
CA PRO A 293 -7.77 14.37 -15.82
C PRO A 293 -8.47 14.07 -17.15
N VAL A 294 -7.75 14.17 -18.28
CA VAL A 294 -8.31 13.89 -19.62
C VAL A 294 -8.63 12.41 -19.77
N LYS A 295 -7.72 11.53 -19.29
CA LYS A 295 -7.96 10.08 -19.28
C LYS A 295 -9.10 9.72 -18.33
N GLY A 296 -9.15 10.31 -17.15
CA GLY A 296 -10.20 10.09 -16.16
C GLY A 296 -11.58 10.43 -16.74
N MET A 297 -11.72 11.62 -17.29
CA MET A 297 -12.95 12.07 -17.93
C MET A 297 -13.39 11.11 -19.06
N LYS A 298 -12.44 10.70 -19.90
CA LYS A 298 -12.71 9.75 -21.00
C LYS A 298 -13.13 8.37 -20.47
N MET A 299 -12.55 7.91 -19.36
CA MET A 299 -12.95 6.64 -18.72
C MET A 299 -14.41 6.69 -18.24
N VAL A 300 -14.80 7.75 -17.54
CA VAL A 300 -16.17 7.93 -17.05
C VAL A 300 -17.15 8.07 -18.20
N GLN A 301 -16.84 8.90 -19.21
CA GLN A 301 -17.67 9.05 -20.43
C GLN A 301 -17.85 7.72 -21.16
N THR A 302 -16.81 6.91 -21.28
CA THR A 302 -16.89 5.60 -21.93
C THR A 302 -17.78 4.64 -21.14
N LYS A 303 -17.64 4.61 -19.81
CA LYS A 303 -18.52 3.80 -18.94
C LYS A 303 -19.97 4.26 -19.02
N LYS A 304 -20.22 5.59 -18.94
CA LYS A 304 -21.57 6.18 -19.11
C LYS A 304 -22.18 5.77 -20.45
N GLY A 305 -21.44 5.88 -21.56
CA GLY A 305 -21.91 5.46 -22.87
C GLY A 305 -22.26 3.98 -22.94
N PHE A 306 -21.49 3.11 -22.28
CA PHE A 306 -21.81 1.70 -22.17
C PHE A 306 -23.09 1.44 -21.35
N MET A 307 -23.28 2.11 -20.22
CA MET A 307 -24.49 2.03 -19.40
C MET A 307 -25.71 2.56 -20.12
N GLN A 308 -25.59 3.65 -20.88
CA GLN A 308 -26.67 4.18 -21.74
C GLN A 308 -27.08 3.17 -22.82
N LYS A 309 -26.13 2.49 -23.43
CA LYS A 309 -26.42 1.40 -24.38
C LYS A 309 -27.14 0.25 -23.67
N GLN A 310 -26.67 -0.17 -22.51
CA GLN A 310 -27.34 -1.21 -21.72
C GLN A 310 -28.75 -0.81 -21.33
N LYS A 311 -29.00 0.46 -20.96
CA LYS A 311 -30.33 1.02 -20.71
C LYS A 311 -31.23 0.87 -21.94
N ALA A 312 -30.76 1.26 -23.12
CA ALA A 312 -31.52 1.12 -24.37
C ALA A 312 -31.83 -0.35 -24.70
N ASP A 313 -30.88 -1.27 -24.48
CA ASP A 313 -31.08 -2.70 -24.70
C ASP A 313 -32.15 -3.28 -23.74
N GLU A 314 -32.15 -2.90 -22.45
CA GLU A 314 -33.17 -3.32 -21.47
C GLU A 314 -34.54 -2.73 -21.81
N GLN A 315 -34.64 -1.46 -22.20
CA GLN A 315 -35.88 -0.85 -22.67
C GLN A 315 -36.46 -1.59 -23.89
N GLN A 316 -35.60 -1.95 -24.86
CA GLN A 316 -36.04 -2.72 -26.03
C GLN A 316 -36.53 -4.12 -25.66
N LYS A 317 -35.90 -4.78 -24.69
CA LYS A 317 -36.36 -6.10 -24.18
C LYS A 317 -37.71 -5.97 -23.47
N ALA A 318 -37.89 -4.95 -22.64
CA ALA A 318 -39.14 -4.69 -21.94
C ALA A 318 -40.29 -4.46 -22.93
N MET A 319 -40.11 -3.63 -23.95
CA MET A 319 -41.08 -3.41 -25.02
C MET A 319 -41.44 -4.68 -25.76
N LYS A 320 -40.45 -5.51 -26.11
CA LYS A 320 -40.71 -6.81 -26.80
C LYS A 320 -41.47 -7.79 -25.92
N ALA A 321 -41.31 -7.71 -24.60
CA ALA A 321 -41.98 -8.57 -23.63
C ALA A 321 -43.33 -8.01 -23.15
N GLY A 322 -43.76 -6.83 -23.64
CA GLY A 322 -45.00 -6.17 -23.27
C GLY A 322 -44.98 -5.48 -21.89
N TYR A 323 -43.83 -5.23 -21.34
CA TYR A 323 -43.64 -4.48 -20.09
C TYR A 323 -43.40 -3.00 -20.38
N ASP A 324 -43.60 -2.18 -19.34
CA ASP A 324 -43.26 -0.74 -19.40
C ASP A 324 -41.75 -0.55 -19.57
N PRO A 325 -41.31 0.15 -20.64
CA PRO A 325 -39.88 0.38 -20.91
C PRO A 325 -39.21 1.31 -19.88
N ASP A 326 -39.97 2.02 -19.04
CA ASP A 326 -39.43 2.88 -18.00
C ASP A 326 -39.09 2.10 -16.70
N ILE A 327 -39.54 0.85 -16.60
CA ILE A 327 -39.15 -0.05 -15.51
C ILE A 327 -37.76 -0.64 -15.81
N LEU A 328 -36.73 0.06 -15.34
CA LEU A 328 -35.34 -0.32 -15.48
C LEU A 328 -34.80 -0.97 -14.20
N PRO A 329 -33.76 -1.81 -14.28
CA PRO A 329 -33.04 -2.25 -13.09
C PRO A 329 -32.53 -1.04 -12.28
N GLU A 330 -32.87 -0.96 -11.00
CA GLU A 330 -32.57 0.16 -10.11
C GLU A 330 -31.05 0.46 -10.05
N ASN A 331 -30.23 -0.59 -10.01
CA ASN A 331 -28.77 -0.48 -10.02
C ASN A 331 -28.23 0.21 -11.29
N LEU A 332 -28.86 0.00 -12.46
CA LEU A 332 -28.43 0.64 -13.71
C LEU A 332 -28.74 2.13 -13.72
N THR A 333 -29.93 2.52 -13.23
CA THR A 333 -30.34 3.91 -13.13
C THR A 333 -29.42 4.65 -12.16
N HIS A 334 -29.22 4.11 -10.96
CA HIS A 334 -28.33 4.67 -9.95
C HIS A 334 -26.89 4.84 -10.49
N SER A 335 -26.34 3.81 -11.14
CA SER A 335 -24.96 3.92 -11.70
C SER A 335 -24.84 4.94 -12.84
N LEU A 336 -25.92 5.22 -13.58
CA LEU A 336 -25.93 6.27 -14.58
C LEU A 336 -25.92 7.66 -13.94
N ASP A 337 -26.76 7.86 -12.92
CA ASP A 337 -26.84 9.12 -12.18
C ASP A 337 -25.49 9.42 -11.49
N GLU A 338 -24.89 8.43 -10.83
CA GLU A 338 -23.54 8.54 -10.25
C GLU A 338 -22.47 8.91 -11.29
N ALA A 339 -22.52 8.32 -12.49
CA ALA A 339 -21.57 8.64 -13.54
C ALA A 339 -21.76 10.06 -14.10
N GLU A 340 -22.99 10.58 -14.11
CA GLU A 340 -23.30 11.97 -14.48
C GLU A 340 -22.80 12.96 -13.44
N ASP A 341 -23.08 12.71 -12.17
CA ASP A 341 -22.64 13.53 -11.05
C ASP A 341 -21.11 13.57 -10.99
N LEU A 342 -20.44 12.42 -11.17
CA LEU A 342 -18.98 12.35 -11.19
C LEU A 342 -18.38 13.16 -12.35
N LEU A 343 -18.98 13.10 -13.55
CA LEU A 343 -18.52 13.92 -14.68
C LEU A 343 -18.68 15.42 -14.41
N GLN A 344 -19.77 15.81 -13.78
CA GLN A 344 -20.02 17.20 -13.40
C GLN A 344 -18.99 17.66 -12.37
N GLN A 345 -18.75 16.90 -11.30
CA GLN A 345 -17.73 17.20 -10.28
C GLN A 345 -16.32 17.31 -10.88
N MET A 346 -15.97 16.45 -11.85
CA MET A 346 -14.69 16.53 -12.52
C MET A 346 -14.56 17.79 -13.39
N GLN A 347 -15.65 18.32 -13.94
CA GLN A 347 -15.67 19.50 -14.80
C GLN A 347 -15.74 20.80 -14.00
N ASP A 348 -16.58 20.84 -12.98
CA ASP A 348 -16.91 22.06 -12.25
C ASP A 348 -16.00 22.27 -11.04
N ASP A 349 -15.64 21.17 -10.31
CA ASP A 349 -14.93 21.19 -9.03
C ASP A 349 -13.46 20.77 -9.14
N ASN A 350 -12.95 20.56 -10.36
CA ASN A 350 -11.59 20.09 -10.62
C ASN A 350 -11.21 18.80 -9.83
N GLN A 351 -12.18 17.93 -9.59
CA GLN A 351 -11.98 16.65 -8.90
C GLN A 351 -11.18 15.71 -9.79
N GLN A 352 -10.29 14.94 -9.16
CA GLN A 352 -9.46 13.93 -9.84
C GLN A 352 -9.91 12.51 -9.49
N LEU A 353 -9.69 11.60 -10.43
CA LEU A 353 -9.80 10.16 -10.16
C LEU A 353 -8.44 9.62 -9.71
N PHE A 354 -8.51 8.67 -8.80
CA PHE A 354 -7.33 7.99 -8.29
C PHE A 354 -7.46 6.48 -8.48
N ASP A 355 -6.37 5.84 -8.86
CA ASP A 355 -6.22 4.39 -8.75
C ASP A 355 -5.64 4.08 -7.38
N VAL A 356 -6.37 3.29 -6.59
CA VAL A 356 -6.02 3.02 -5.20
C VAL A 356 -5.78 1.53 -5.01
N THR A 357 -4.60 1.20 -4.47
CA THR A 357 -4.25 -0.15 -4.05
C THR A 357 -4.04 -0.18 -2.54
N PHE A 358 -4.85 -0.97 -1.85
CA PHE A 358 -4.76 -1.14 -0.39
C PHE A 358 -4.15 -2.51 -0.07
N LEU A 359 -2.99 -2.50 0.57
CA LEU A 359 -2.23 -3.69 0.95
C LEU A 359 -2.10 -3.78 2.47
N VAL A 360 -2.15 -5.01 2.98
CA VAL A 360 -1.87 -5.32 4.38
C VAL A 360 -0.85 -6.45 4.41
N MET A 361 0.33 -6.19 4.93
CA MET A 361 1.31 -7.23 5.22
C MET A 361 1.20 -7.64 6.68
N ALA A 362 0.92 -8.92 6.92
CA ALA A 362 0.89 -9.53 8.24
C ALA A 362 2.18 -10.34 8.46
N GLN A 363 2.71 -10.30 9.67
CA GLN A 363 3.92 -11.03 10.06
C GLN A 363 3.70 -11.81 11.34
N GLY A 364 4.29 -13.01 11.42
CA GLY A 364 4.24 -13.87 12.58
C GLY A 364 5.51 -14.72 12.69
N LYS A 365 5.78 -15.24 13.88
CA LYS A 365 6.92 -16.16 14.11
C LYS A 365 6.66 -17.58 13.60
N THR A 366 5.39 -17.97 13.51
CA THR A 366 4.94 -19.29 13.04
C THR A 366 3.81 -19.14 12.04
N ASP A 367 3.60 -20.14 11.18
CA ASP A 367 2.47 -20.18 10.25
C ASP A 367 1.14 -20.11 10.99
N GLN A 368 1.01 -20.78 12.15
CA GLN A 368 -0.21 -20.74 12.96
C GLN A 368 -0.52 -19.32 13.47
N GLN A 369 0.47 -18.62 14.01
CA GLN A 369 0.31 -17.24 14.46
C GLN A 369 -0.07 -16.32 13.29
N LEU A 370 0.54 -16.53 12.13
CA LEU A 370 0.21 -15.77 10.91
C LEU A 370 -1.23 -16.03 10.48
N ASP A 371 -1.72 -17.28 10.53
CA ASP A 371 -3.12 -17.61 10.22
C ASP A 371 -4.10 -16.89 11.13
N GLU A 372 -3.83 -16.84 12.43
CA GLU A 372 -4.66 -16.13 13.41
C GLU A 372 -4.71 -14.62 13.10
N ILE A 373 -3.58 -14.02 12.74
CA ILE A 373 -3.52 -12.59 12.36
C ILE A 373 -4.30 -12.35 11.06
N ILE A 374 -4.13 -13.19 10.05
CA ILE A 374 -4.82 -13.08 8.76
C ILE A 374 -6.35 -13.17 8.95
N GLU A 375 -6.82 -14.08 9.80
CA GLU A 375 -8.26 -14.18 10.08
C GLU A 375 -8.80 -12.94 10.81
N GLN A 376 -8.01 -12.31 11.69
CA GLN A 376 -8.38 -11.03 12.31
C GLN A 376 -8.46 -9.90 11.28
N VAL A 377 -7.50 -9.82 10.35
CA VAL A 377 -7.52 -8.82 9.24
C VAL A 377 -8.75 -9.03 8.36
N LYS A 378 -9.03 -10.27 7.95
CA LYS A 378 -10.22 -10.59 7.16
C LYS A 378 -11.53 -10.32 7.93
N ALA A 379 -11.56 -10.59 9.23
CA ALA A 379 -12.72 -10.30 10.07
C ALA A 379 -12.95 -8.78 10.19
N ALA A 380 -11.89 -7.98 10.33
CA ALA A 380 -11.99 -6.53 10.29
C ALA A 380 -12.54 -6.04 8.93
N GLY A 381 -12.04 -6.59 7.82
CA GLY A 381 -12.58 -6.27 6.48
C GLY A 381 -14.07 -6.59 6.36
N ARG A 382 -14.49 -7.81 6.73
CA ARG A 382 -15.91 -8.23 6.66
C ARG A 382 -16.87 -7.33 7.43
N ARG A 383 -16.44 -6.74 8.56
CA ARG A 383 -17.27 -5.78 9.32
C ARG A 383 -17.58 -4.51 8.53
N HIS A 384 -16.76 -4.17 7.56
CA HIS A 384 -16.88 -3.00 6.70
C HIS A 384 -17.24 -3.36 5.25
N SER A 385 -17.78 -4.56 5.01
CA SER A 385 -18.11 -5.06 3.66
C SER A 385 -16.92 -5.06 2.69
N CYS A 386 -15.70 -5.15 3.22
CA CYS A 386 -14.45 -5.19 2.48
C CYS A 386 -13.92 -6.63 2.43
N GLU A 387 -13.47 -7.09 1.25
CA GLU A 387 -12.88 -8.41 1.10
C GLU A 387 -11.36 -8.33 0.87
N PHE A 388 -10.59 -8.85 1.83
CA PHE A 388 -9.16 -9.02 1.70
C PHE A 388 -8.83 -10.37 1.07
N ALA A 389 -8.14 -10.34 -0.08
CA ALA A 389 -7.67 -11.51 -0.81
C ALA A 389 -6.15 -11.69 -0.71
N ASN A 390 -5.66 -12.86 -1.14
CA ASN A 390 -4.25 -13.26 -1.10
C ASN A 390 -3.61 -13.14 -2.48
#